data_d60e34e98afaed25dd5e8b13b002ee6b
#
_entry.id   d60e34e98afaed25dd5e8b13b002ee6b
#
_cell.length_a   1.000
_cell.length_b   1.000
_cell.length_c   1.000
_cell.angle_alpha   90.00
_cell.angle_beta   90.00
_cell.angle_gamma   90.00
#
_symmetry.space_group_name_H-M   'P 1'
#
loop_
_entity.id
_entity.type
_entity.pdbx_description
1 polymer ?
#
loop_
_entity_poly.entity_id
_entity_poly.type
_entity_poly.pdbx_seq_one_letter_code
_entity_poly.pdbx_strand_id
1 'polypeptide(L)'
;MLNDQTYLTRLRQEQQRPHPMALRQRYHFMGEPGWINDPNGLVWYKGEYHVFYQYNPFGLTWGEPCWGHAVSRDLLHWTQLPPALVPSEPYEMHEQGGCFSGSALAVGERLYLLYTGVCYQDGRCVQTQCLAWSDDGVTFQKYEHNPVVCAPEGVDPANFRDPKLWREADGAFYFVCGASLSGDGAALLFASQDLLHWQYRGVLARSEGHFGTMWECPDLIPLGGRHMLCVSPMHCPAYRNVCLIGTFSREEGKLLNAQPVCPDEGPDYYAAQSFTDEAGRCVQLAWANGWDWMPAFRRWGVAEQGFWRGWFTLPRVVTAGADGLPRFSPHPQLEALREQAFRCEQAALTAPWTLPDTADTAWEILIELPAQQAGALRLQVGDCFSMELALSSRTLRAYAKDTSEQTMHDCGALQLPPDAPMQVRIFLDRCSAEIFADGQCLSANFFDISSQRPVSILPHDGAPQLRTLQAWQLR
;
A
#
# COMPACT_ATOMS: atom_id res chain seq x y z
N MET A 1 -9.09 -23.79 21.23
CA MET A 1 -9.26 -23.31 19.85
C MET A 1 -10.56 -22.51 19.83
N LEU A 2 -10.50 -21.26 19.41
CA LEU A 2 -11.67 -20.39 19.30
C LEU A 2 -12.43 -20.86 18.05
N ASN A 3 -13.71 -21.22 18.16
CA ASN A 3 -14.58 -21.39 17.00
C ASN A 3 -15.04 -20.00 16.53
N ASP A 4 -15.60 -19.90 15.31
CA ASP A 4 -16.09 -18.66 14.72
C ASP A 4 -16.91 -17.83 15.69
N GLN A 5 -17.81 -18.43 16.43
CA GLN A 5 -18.67 -17.71 17.36
C GLN A 5 -17.89 -17.09 18.52
N THR A 6 -16.84 -17.74 18.98
CA THR A 6 -15.99 -17.20 20.04
C THR A 6 -15.15 -16.04 19.53
N TYR A 7 -14.60 -16.16 18.31
CA TYR A 7 -13.86 -15.06 17.65
C TYR A 7 -14.76 -13.85 17.44
N LEU A 8 -15.94 -14.03 16.83
CA LEU A 8 -16.90 -12.96 16.59
C LEU A 8 -17.44 -12.33 17.88
N THR A 9 -17.59 -13.13 18.94
CA THR A 9 -18.02 -12.59 20.25
C THR A 9 -16.94 -11.73 20.87
N ARG A 10 -15.68 -12.16 20.82
CA ARG A 10 -14.52 -11.38 21.30
C ARG A 10 -14.36 -10.10 20.48
N LEU A 11 -14.51 -10.20 19.14
CA LEU A 11 -14.47 -9.03 18.24
C LEU A 11 -15.54 -8.00 18.61
N ARG A 12 -16.80 -8.42 18.79
CA ARG A 12 -17.89 -7.50 19.20
C ARG A 12 -17.61 -6.82 20.54
N GLN A 13 -17.01 -7.53 21.48
CA GLN A 13 -16.61 -6.97 22.77
C GLN A 13 -15.52 -5.90 22.60
N GLU A 14 -14.55 -6.16 21.73
CA GLU A 14 -13.46 -5.21 21.45
C GLU A 14 -13.97 -3.95 20.73
N GLN A 15 -14.83 -4.10 19.74
CA GLN A 15 -15.47 -2.98 19.02
C GLN A 15 -16.35 -2.09 19.92
N GLN A 16 -16.86 -2.62 21.02
CA GLN A 16 -17.63 -1.85 22.01
C GLN A 16 -16.76 -1.05 22.98
N ARG A 17 -15.45 -1.29 23.02
CA ARG A 17 -14.55 -0.51 23.86
C ARG A 17 -14.41 0.90 23.30
N PRO A 18 -14.52 1.93 24.13
CA PRO A 18 -14.25 3.29 23.68
C PRO A 18 -12.76 3.45 23.41
N HIS A 19 -12.41 3.77 22.17
CA HIS A 19 -11.05 4.08 21.77
C HIS A 19 -10.94 5.57 21.44
N PRO A 20 -9.88 6.27 21.91
CA PRO A 20 -9.65 7.65 21.50
C PRO A 20 -9.47 7.73 19.99
N MET A 21 -10.26 8.54 19.31
CA MET A 21 -10.13 8.78 17.87
C MET A 21 -9.05 9.82 17.54
N ALA A 22 -8.41 10.36 18.57
CA ALA A 22 -7.32 11.30 18.40
C ALA A 22 -6.17 10.67 17.60
N LEU A 23 -5.59 11.45 16.71
CA LEU A 23 -4.38 11.09 15.94
C LEU A 23 -4.58 10.02 14.86
N ARG A 24 -5.80 9.55 14.60
CA ARG A 24 -6.08 8.80 13.37
C ARG A 24 -5.89 9.71 12.16
N GLN A 25 -5.42 9.13 11.05
CA GLN A 25 -5.37 9.83 9.77
C GLN A 25 -6.76 10.38 9.42
N ARG A 26 -6.84 11.52 8.73
CA ARG A 26 -8.09 12.19 8.40
C ARG A 26 -8.75 11.62 7.17
N TYR A 27 -7.97 11.35 6.14
CA TYR A 27 -8.47 10.93 4.84
C TYR A 27 -7.79 9.69 4.26
N HIS A 28 -6.73 9.19 4.90
CA HIS A 28 -6.19 7.88 4.56
C HIS A 28 -7.09 6.76 5.09
N PHE A 29 -7.18 5.67 4.36
CA PHE A 29 -7.87 4.49 4.86
C PHE A 29 -7.20 3.93 6.11
N MET A 30 -7.99 3.73 7.12
CA MET A 30 -7.63 3.02 8.34
C MET A 30 -8.71 1.99 8.68
N GLY A 31 -8.29 0.82 9.13
CA GLY A 31 -9.22 -0.17 9.67
C GLY A 31 -9.88 0.30 10.98
N GLU A 32 -10.77 -0.52 11.53
CA GLU A 32 -11.23 -0.40 12.90
C GLU A 32 -10.06 -0.44 13.90
N PRO A 33 -10.24 -0.07 15.19
CA PRO A 33 -9.17 -0.17 16.18
C PRO A 33 -8.47 -1.52 16.17
N GLY A 34 -7.15 -1.50 16.31
CA GLY A 34 -6.29 -2.66 16.23
C GLY A 34 -5.13 -2.48 15.24
N TRP A 35 -4.59 -3.59 14.76
CA TRP A 35 -3.52 -3.63 13.78
C TRP A 35 -4.07 -3.90 12.38
N ILE A 36 -3.61 -3.16 11.37
CA ILE A 36 -3.77 -3.52 9.97
C ILE A 36 -2.40 -3.55 9.27
N ASN A 37 -2.25 -4.45 8.30
CA ASN A 37 -1.12 -4.46 7.36
C ASN A 37 -1.62 -4.55 5.91
N ASP A 38 -1.34 -5.58 5.15
CA ASP A 38 -1.54 -5.66 3.70
C ASP A 38 -2.95 -5.29 3.24
N PRO A 39 -3.10 -4.45 2.21
CA PRO A 39 -4.34 -4.35 1.47
C PRO A 39 -4.60 -5.66 0.73
N ASN A 40 -5.81 -6.19 0.86
CA ASN A 40 -6.24 -7.43 0.23
C ASN A 40 -7.47 -7.18 -0.64
N GLY A 41 -7.64 -7.99 -1.66
CA GLY A 41 -8.90 -8.12 -2.37
C GLY A 41 -9.52 -6.84 -2.89
N LEU A 42 -8.71 -5.84 -3.29
CA LEU A 42 -9.20 -4.60 -3.88
C LEU A 42 -10.00 -4.89 -5.14
N VAL A 43 -11.26 -4.44 -5.21
CA VAL A 43 -12.14 -4.75 -6.35
C VAL A 43 -13.32 -3.78 -6.44
N TRP A 44 -13.75 -3.46 -7.66
CA TRP A 44 -15.03 -2.83 -7.94
C TRP A 44 -16.11 -3.90 -8.10
N TYR A 45 -17.14 -3.88 -7.25
CA TYR A 45 -18.20 -4.87 -7.27
C TYR A 45 -19.54 -4.24 -6.88
N LYS A 46 -20.57 -4.48 -7.70
CA LYS A 46 -21.95 -4.00 -7.47
C LYS A 46 -22.09 -2.50 -7.15
N GLY A 47 -21.25 -1.65 -7.78
CA GLY A 47 -21.35 -0.20 -7.64
C GLY A 47 -20.60 0.36 -6.44
N GLU A 48 -19.76 -0.41 -5.79
CA GLU A 48 -18.91 0.00 -4.69
C GLU A 48 -17.50 -0.58 -4.83
N TYR A 49 -16.51 0.15 -4.33
CA TYR A 49 -15.17 -0.35 -4.10
C TYR A 49 -15.16 -1.17 -2.83
N HIS A 50 -14.63 -2.36 -2.89
CA HIS A 50 -14.35 -3.19 -1.75
C HIS A 50 -12.86 -3.18 -1.46
N VAL A 51 -12.49 -3.01 -0.21
CA VAL A 51 -11.15 -3.23 0.30
C VAL A 51 -11.22 -4.23 1.44
N PHE A 52 -10.40 -5.24 1.34
CA PHE A 52 -10.12 -6.13 2.44
C PHE A 52 -8.71 -5.85 2.95
N TYR A 53 -8.41 -6.28 4.16
CA TYR A 53 -7.10 -6.01 4.74
C TYR A 53 -6.77 -7.02 5.83
N GLN A 54 -5.49 -7.30 5.97
CA GLN A 54 -4.99 -8.05 7.12
C GLN A 54 -5.30 -7.29 8.39
N TYR A 55 -5.96 -7.94 9.34
CA TYR A 55 -6.50 -7.28 10.52
C TYR A 55 -6.32 -8.13 11.77
N ASN A 56 -5.70 -7.55 12.81
CA ASN A 56 -5.75 -8.06 14.17
C ASN A 56 -6.55 -7.08 15.04
N PRO A 57 -7.81 -7.39 15.37
CA PRO A 57 -8.65 -6.52 16.22
C PRO A 57 -8.27 -6.54 17.70
N PHE A 58 -7.44 -7.47 18.14
CA PHE A 58 -7.18 -7.75 19.54
C PHE A 58 -5.88 -7.15 20.07
N GLY A 59 -5.11 -6.50 19.23
CA GLY A 59 -3.81 -5.94 19.60
C GLY A 59 -3.24 -4.98 18.59
N LEU A 60 -2.10 -4.39 18.95
CA LEU A 60 -1.38 -3.40 18.13
C LEU A 60 -0.13 -4.01 17.47
N THR A 61 -0.06 -5.31 17.41
CA THR A 61 0.99 -6.07 16.74
C THR A 61 0.36 -7.09 15.81
N TRP A 62 1.12 -7.57 14.86
CA TRP A 62 0.70 -8.69 14.03
C TRP A 62 0.32 -9.90 14.89
N GLY A 63 -0.77 -10.57 14.57
CA GLY A 63 -1.24 -11.79 15.24
C GLY A 63 -2.70 -12.10 14.91
N GLU A 64 -3.08 -13.37 14.99
CA GLU A 64 -4.42 -13.91 14.74
C GLU A 64 -5.12 -13.24 13.53
N PRO A 65 -4.48 -13.16 12.33
CA PRO A 65 -4.98 -12.33 11.24
C PRO A 65 -6.30 -12.87 10.68
N CYS A 66 -7.26 -11.95 10.56
CA CYS A 66 -8.48 -12.10 9.79
C CYS A 66 -8.49 -11.11 8.63
N TRP A 67 -9.47 -11.20 7.74
CA TRP A 67 -9.69 -10.16 6.74
C TRP A 67 -10.73 -9.16 7.23
N GLY A 68 -10.27 -7.97 7.62
CA GLY A 68 -11.14 -6.82 7.75
C GLY A 68 -11.73 -6.45 6.39
N HIS A 69 -12.85 -5.73 6.38
CA HIS A 69 -13.58 -5.40 5.16
C HIS A 69 -14.20 -4.01 5.26
N ALA A 70 -14.06 -3.23 4.21
CA ALA A 70 -14.74 -1.94 4.07
C ALA A 70 -15.17 -1.70 2.62
N VAL A 71 -16.17 -0.83 2.46
CA VAL A 71 -16.70 -0.42 1.14
C VAL A 71 -16.71 1.09 1.00
N SER A 72 -16.57 1.56 -0.24
CA SER A 72 -16.62 2.97 -0.59
C SER A 72 -17.20 3.16 -1.99
N ARG A 73 -17.81 4.32 -2.23
CA ARG A 73 -18.28 4.71 -3.58
C ARG A 73 -17.30 5.65 -4.30
N ASP A 74 -16.30 6.16 -3.58
CA ASP A 74 -15.42 7.20 -4.06
C ASP A 74 -13.93 7.02 -3.68
N LEU A 75 -13.57 5.89 -3.07
CA LEU A 75 -12.23 5.58 -2.53
C LEU A 75 -11.77 6.48 -1.37
N LEU A 76 -12.61 7.39 -0.89
CA LEU A 76 -12.28 8.37 0.15
C LEU A 76 -13.07 8.12 1.43
N HIS A 77 -14.38 7.89 1.29
CA HIS A 77 -15.28 7.68 2.41
C HIS A 77 -15.61 6.19 2.52
N TRP A 78 -15.08 5.57 3.56
CA TRP A 78 -15.16 4.13 3.77
C TRP A 78 -16.15 3.77 4.88
N THR A 79 -16.99 2.78 4.60
CA THR A 79 -17.88 2.16 5.59
C THR A 79 -17.31 0.80 5.95
N GLN A 80 -17.00 0.61 7.23
CA GLN A 80 -16.52 -0.68 7.73
C GLN A 80 -17.67 -1.70 7.76
N LEU A 81 -17.35 -2.91 7.34
CA LEU A 81 -18.25 -4.06 7.35
C LEU A 81 -17.71 -5.13 8.32
N PRO A 82 -18.51 -6.14 8.67
CA PRO A 82 -17.99 -7.30 9.39
C PRO A 82 -16.79 -7.91 8.65
N PRO A 83 -15.82 -8.51 9.37
CA PRO A 83 -14.73 -9.23 8.74
C PRO A 83 -15.23 -10.25 7.73
N ALA A 84 -14.62 -10.26 6.54
CA ALA A 84 -14.98 -11.18 5.45
C ALA A 84 -14.54 -12.63 5.73
N LEU A 85 -13.36 -12.78 6.32
CA LEU A 85 -12.77 -14.07 6.67
C LEU A 85 -12.24 -14.03 8.10
N VAL A 86 -12.62 -15.01 8.89
CA VAL A 86 -12.06 -15.25 10.22
C VAL A 86 -11.48 -16.67 10.27
N PRO A 87 -10.38 -16.91 11.02
CA PRO A 87 -9.84 -18.26 11.16
C PRO A 87 -10.87 -19.21 11.77
N SER A 88 -11.27 -20.24 11.05
CA SER A 88 -12.33 -21.18 11.46
C SER A 88 -12.02 -22.62 11.04
N GLU A 89 -11.17 -22.81 10.05
CA GLU A 89 -10.92 -24.11 9.45
C GLU A 89 -9.55 -24.68 9.86
N PRO A 90 -9.38 -26.00 9.84
CA PRO A 90 -8.12 -26.62 10.28
C PRO A 90 -6.86 -26.10 9.57
N TYR A 91 -6.99 -25.66 8.33
CA TYR A 91 -5.89 -25.11 7.53
C TYR A 91 -5.57 -23.63 7.85
N GLU A 92 -6.26 -23.03 8.84
CA GLU A 92 -6.04 -21.65 9.31
C GLU A 92 -5.82 -21.55 10.81
N MET A 93 -6.23 -22.60 11.55
CA MET A 93 -6.33 -22.55 13.00
C MET A 93 -5.01 -22.87 13.69
N HIS A 94 -4.27 -21.82 14.02
CA HIS A 94 -3.08 -21.87 14.86
C HIS A 94 -2.82 -20.48 15.46
N GLU A 95 -2.15 -20.40 16.61
CA GLU A 95 -1.80 -19.11 17.24
C GLU A 95 -0.89 -18.22 16.38
N GLN A 96 -0.11 -18.83 15.47
CA GLN A 96 0.73 -18.15 14.48
C GLN A 96 0.20 -18.35 13.05
N GLY A 97 -1.03 -18.82 12.88
CA GLY A 97 -1.72 -19.03 11.63
C GLY A 97 -2.83 -18.01 11.41
N GLY A 98 -3.72 -18.30 10.48
CA GLY A 98 -4.86 -17.46 10.19
C GLY A 98 -5.20 -17.36 8.71
N CYS A 99 -6.05 -16.39 8.39
CA CYS A 99 -6.36 -16.01 7.02
C CYS A 99 -5.37 -14.95 6.56
N PHE A 100 -4.28 -15.38 5.89
CA PHE A 100 -3.26 -14.48 5.36
C PHE A 100 -3.69 -13.83 4.04
N SER A 101 -2.83 -12.97 3.50
CA SER A 101 -3.13 -12.13 2.36
C SER A 101 -3.52 -12.88 1.09
N GLY A 102 -4.14 -12.15 0.18
CA GLY A 102 -4.64 -12.64 -1.10
C GLY A 102 -5.40 -11.56 -1.87
N SER A 103 -6.28 -11.96 -2.77
CA SER A 103 -6.96 -11.05 -3.70
C SER A 103 -8.43 -11.40 -3.91
N ALA A 104 -9.16 -10.49 -4.56
CA ALA A 104 -10.55 -10.67 -4.94
C ALA A 104 -10.73 -10.58 -6.46
N LEU A 105 -11.75 -11.26 -6.97
CA LEU A 105 -12.16 -11.18 -8.37
C LEU A 105 -13.69 -11.29 -8.46
N ALA A 106 -14.31 -10.32 -9.13
CA ALA A 106 -15.71 -10.39 -9.50
C ALA A 106 -15.90 -11.20 -10.78
N VAL A 107 -16.74 -12.24 -10.74
CA VAL A 107 -17.07 -13.06 -11.89
C VAL A 107 -18.59 -13.19 -11.98
N GLY A 108 -19.21 -12.54 -12.97
CA GLY A 108 -20.66 -12.42 -13.02
C GLY A 108 -21.19 -11.70 -11.80
N GLU A 109 -22.17 -12.30 -11.14
CA GLU A 109 -22.80 -11.74 -9.93
C GLU A 109 -22.09 -12.14 -8.61
N ARG A 110 -20.96 -12.87 -8.69
CA ARG A 110 -20.28 -13.44 -7.54
C ARG A 110 -18.91 -12.81 -7.33
N LEU A 111 -18.58 -12.52 -6.07
CA LEU A 111 -17.27 -12.06 -5.65
C LEU A 111 -16.48 -13.22 -5.04
N TYR A 112 -15.34 -13.54 -5.63
CA TYR A 112 -14.43 -14.59 -5.16
C TYR A 112 -13.25 -13.98 -4.43
N LEU A 113 -12.83 -14.63 -3.33
CA LEU A 113 -11.59 -14.35 -2.62
C LEU A 113 -10.67 -15.56 -2.75
N LEU A 114 -9.45 -15.34 -3.21
CA LEU A 114 -8.37 -16.33 -3.16
C LEU A 114 -7.35 -15.84 -2.13
N TYR A 115 -7.13 -16.60 -1.06
CA TYR A 115 -6.35 -16.19 0.09
C TYR A 115 -5.46 -17.32 0.58
N THR A 116 -4.50 -17.00 1.46
CA THR A 116 -3.62 -18.00 2.04
C THR A 116 -4.12 -18.43 3.40
N GLY A 117 -4.46 -19.72 3.53
CA GLY A 117 -4.70 -20.35 4.82
C GLY A 117 -3.36 -20.80 5.42
N VAL A 118 -3.12 -20.45 6.69
CA VAL A 118 -1.87 -20.78 7.38
C VAL A 118 -2.15 -21.56 8.66
N CYS A 119 -1.59 -22.74 8.74
CA CYS A 119 -1.63 -23.59 9.94
C CYS A 119 -0.26 -24.20 10.23
N TYR A 120 -0.18 -24.99 11.27
CA TYR A 120 1.03 -25.73 11.62
C TYR A 120 0.70 -27.22 11.71
N GLN A 121 1.46 -28.03 10.98
CA GLN A 121 1.37 -29.49 10.96
C GLN A 121 2.69 -30.06 11.45
N ASP A 122 2.65 -30.89 12.50
CA ASP A 122 3.84 -31.45 13.15
C ASP A 122 4.92 -30.40 13.50
N GLY A 123 4.46 -29.21 13.95
CA GLY A 123 5.32 -28.08 14.32
C GLY A 123 5.94 -27.32 13.14
N ARG A 124 5.52 -27.59 11.90
CA ARG A 124 5.96 -26.90 10.69
C ARG A 124 4.86 -26.02 10.12
N CYS A 125 5.21 -24.80 9.77
CA CYS A 125 4.30 -23.89 9.08
C CYS A 125 3.91 -24.47 7.71
N VAL A 126 2.62 -24.45 7.41
CA VAL A 126 2.07 -24.86 6.11
C VAL A 126 1.14 -23.77 5.61
N GLN A 127 1.46 -23.25 4.42
CA GLN A 127 0.71 -22.22 3.72
C GLN A 127 0.07 -22.84 2.48
N THR A 128 -1.24 -22.64 2.33
CA THR A 128 -2.01 -23.19 1.22
C THR A 128 -2.96 -22.15 0.68
N GLN A 129 -3.31 -22.21 -0.63
CA GLN A 129 -4.23 -21.25 -1.22
C GLN A 129 -5.65 -21.79 -1.08
N CYS A 130 -6.53 -20.92 -0.61
CA CYS A 130 -7.91 -21.23 -0.24
C CYS A 130 -8.88 -20.30 -0.97
N LEU A 131 -10.08 -20.80 -1.29
CA LEU A 131 -11.12 -20.07 -2.00
C LEU A 131 -12.30 -19.79 -1.08
N ALA A 132 -12.84 -18.58 -1.16
CA ALA A 132 -14.12 -18.21 -0.60
C ALA A 132 -14.92 -17.38 -1.61
N TRP A 133 -16.23 -17.25 -1.44
CA TRP A 133 -17.07 -16.42 -2.30
C TRP A 133 -18.24 -15.80 -1.59
N SER A 134 -18.80 -14.78 -2.20
CA SER A 134 -19.99 -14.08 -1.74
C SER A 134 -20.90 -13.73 -2.94
N ASP A 135 -22.21 -13.85 -2.75
CA ASP A 135 -23.21 -13.38 -3.72
C ASP A 135 -23.74 -11.98 -3.37
N ASP A 136 -23.56 -11.52 -2.13
CA ASP A 136 -23.99 -10.20 -1.65
C ASP A 136 -22.83 -9.20 -1.45
N GLY A 137 -21.58 -9.67 -1.48
CA GLY A 137 -20.39 -8.87 -1.22
C GLY A 137 -20.10 -8.65 0.27
N VAL A 138 -20.91 -9.20 1.18
CA VAL A 138 -20.81 -9.01 2.64
C VAL A 138 -20.58 -10.31 3.38
N THR A 139 -21.33 -11.34 3.02
CA THR A 139 -21.28 -12.66 3.66
C THR A 139 -20.49 -13.61 2.79
N PHE A 140 -19.36 -14.11 3.30
CA PHE A 140 -18.46 -14.98 2.55
C PHE A 140 -18.58 -16.43 3.04
N GLN A 141 -18.56 -17.35 2.08
CA GLN A 141 -18.57 -18.79 2.32
C GLN A 141 -17.22 -19.36 1.85
N LYS A 142 -16.52 -20.07 2.72
CA LYS A 142 -15.30 -20.80 2.38
C LYS A 142 -15.66 -22.06 1.59
N TYR A 143 -14.84 -22.38 0.60
CA TYR A 143 -15.03 -23.60 -0.19
C TYR A 143 -14.85 -24.84 0.68
N GLU A 144 -15.81 -25.76 0.63
CA GLU A 144 -15.83 -26.95 1.50
C GLU A 144 -14.65 -27.93 1.28
N HIS A 145 -14.03 -27.85 0.10
CA HIS A 145 -12.89 -28.68 -0.26
C HIS A 145 -11.56 -27.90 -0.30
N ASN A 146 -11.47 -26.80 0.45
CA ASN A 146 -10.18 -26.13 0.64
C ASN A 146 -9.14 -27.04 1.33
N PRO A 147 -7.84 -26.86 1.04
CA PRO A 147 -7.26 -25.88 0.15
C PRO A 147 -7.38 -26.28 -1.33
N VAL A 148 -7.49 -25.26 -2.24
CA VAL A 148 -7.51 -25.50 -3.68
C VAL A 148 -6.12 -25.64 -4.29
N VAL A 149 -5.07 -25.12 -3.61
CA VAL A 149 -3.66 -25.28 -4.03
C VAL A 149 -2.75 -25.45 -2.81
N CYS A 150 -1.94 -26.50 -2.84
CA CYS A 150 -0.80 -26.69 -1.93
C CYS A 150 0.50 -26.27 -2.62
N ALA A 151 1.56 -26.05 -1.83
CA ALA A 151 2.88 -25.72 -2.37
C ALA A 151 3.35 -26.82 -3.36
N PRO A 152 3.78 -26.45 -4.57
CA PRO A 152 4.32 -27.42 -5.53
C PRO A 152 5.59 -28.09 -5.01
N GLU A 153 5.93 -29.21 -5.63
CA GLU A 153 7.21 -29.90 -5.33
C GLU A 153 8.41 -28.94 -5.49
N GLY A 154 9.28 -28.95 -4.51
CA GLY A 154 10.47 -28.08 -4.47
C GLY A 154 10.21 -26.64 -3.97
N VAL A 155 8.98 -26.30 -3.63
CA VAL A 155 8.61 -25.05 -2.96
C VAL A 155 8.46 -25.28 -1.47
N ASP A 156 9.06 -24.40 -0.66
CA ASP A 156 8.92 -24.45 0.79
C ASP A 156 7.47 -24.13 1.21
N PRO A 157 6.75 -25.07 1.84
CA PRO A 157 5.37 -24.83 2.27
C PRO A 157 5.21 -23.69 3.30
N ALA A 158 6.27 -23.34 4.01
CA ALA A 158 6.28 -22.23 4.96
C ALA A 158 6.42 -20.87 4.28
N ASN A 159 6.70 -20.84 2.98
CA ASN A 159 6.96 -19.64 2.19
C ASN A 159 6.25 -19.71 0.83
N PHE A 160 4.90 -19.83 0.87
CA PHE A 160 4.03 -19.94 -0.31
C PHE A 160 2.71 -19.21 -0.07
N ARG A 161 2.63 -17.90 -0.35
CA ARG A 161 1.49 -17.06 0.05
C ARG A 161 1.17 -15.90 -0.88
N ASP A 162 0.08 -15.20 -0.59
CA ASP A 162 -0.38 -13.95 -1.17
C ASP A 162 -0.77 -14.07 -2.65
N PRO A 163 -1.79 -14.89 -2.98
CA PRO A 163 -2.19 -15.11 -4.37
C PRO A 163 -2.90 -13.88 -4.95
N LYS A 164 -2.43 -13.39 -6.10
CA LYS A 164 -3.09 -12.36 -6.90
C LYS A 164 -3.78 -12.99 -8.09
N LEU A 165 -5.11 -12.95 -8.07
CA LEU A 165 -6.01 -13.58 -9.03
C LEU A 165 -6.44 -12.59 -10.13
N TRP A 166 -6.47 -13.04 -11.38
CA TRP A 166 -7.10 -12.32 -12.48
C TRP A 166 -7.74 -13.27 -13.49
N ARG A 167 -8.55 -12.71 -14.39
CA ARG A 167 -9.19 -13.42 -15.49
C ARG A 167 -8.72 -12.85 -16.81
N GLU A 168 -8.33 -13.69 -17.73
CA GLU A 168 -7.94 -13.32 -19.08
C GLU A 168 -9.17 -13.19 -20.02
N ALA A 169 -8.97 -12.52 -21.16
CA ALA A 169 -10.03 -12.29 -22.13
C ALA A 169 -10.62 -13.58 -22.74
N ASP A 170 -9.85 -14.68 -22.77
CA ASP A 170 -10.29 -15.99 -23.19
C ASP A 170 -11.10 -16.76 -22.14
N GLY A 171 -11.26 -16.15 -20.95
CA GLY A 171 -12.02 -16.69 -19.84
C GLY A 171 -11.20 -17.50 -18.85
N ALA A 172 -9.95 -17.83 -19.15
CA ALA A 172 -9.06 -18.55 -18.25
C ALA A 172 -8.69 -17.69 -17.02
N PHE A 173 -8.56 -18.34 -15.87
CA PHE A 173 -8.12 -17.72 -14.63
C PHE A 173 -6.65 -17.99 -14.41
N TYR A 174 -5.99 -17.00 -13.87
CA TYR A 174 -4.60 -17.08 -13.46
C TYR A 174 -4.43 -16.50 -12.05
N PHE A 175 -3.45 -16.98 -11.32
CA PHE A 175 -2.91 -16.24 -10.19
C PHE A 175 -1.39 -16.33 -10.15
N VAL A 176 -0.78 -15.30 -9.61
CA VAL A 176 0.62 -15.29 -9.19
C VAL A 176 0.69 -15.38 -7.67
N CYS A 177 1.63 -16.17 -7.14
CA CYS A 177 1.80 -16.39 -5.71
C CYS A 177 3.24 -16.19 -5.31
N GLY A 178 3.47 -15.54 -4.17
CA GLY A 178 4.79 -15.34 -3.61
C GLY A 178 5.38 -16.63 -3.04
N ALA A 179 6.69 -16.78 -3.16
CA ALA A 179 7.40 -17.96 -2.69
C ALA A 179 8.85 -17.69 -2.34
N SER A 180 9.45 -18.66 -1.62
CA SER A 180 10.89 -18.82 -1.50
C SER A 180 11.33 -20.12 -2.17
N LEU A 181 12.28 -20.04 -3.09
CA LEU A 181 12.87 -21.19 -3.78
C LEU A 181 14.33 -21.33 -3.39
N SER A 182 14.65 -22.28 -2.51
CA SER A 182 16.01 -22.48 -2.00
C SER A 182 16.63 -21.21 -1.40
N GLY A 183 15.82 -20.42 -0.69
CA GLY A 183 16.25 -19.17 -0.08
C GLY A 183 16.36 -17.97 -1.04
N ASP A 184 15.72 -18.06 -2.20
CA ASP A 184 15.64 -16.98 -3.19
C ASP A 184 14.19 -16.62 -3.45
N GLY A 185 13.84 -15.32 -3.39
CA GLY A 185 12.48 -14.85 -3.59
C GLY A 185 11.98 -15.13 -5.01
N ALA A 186 10.72 -15.55 -5.12
CA ALA A 186 10.12 -15.90 -6.40
C ALA A 186 8.62 -15.58 -6.46
N ALA A 187 8.11 -15.42 -7.67
CA ALA A 187 6.69 -15.39 -8.00
C ALA A 187 6.34 -16.62 -8.85
N LEU A 188 5.35 -17.39 -8.43
CA LEU A 188 4.91 -18.62 -9.07
C LEU A 188 3.59 -18.40 -9.80
N LEU A 189 3.46 -18.94 -11.02
CA LEU A 189 2.28 -18.79 -11.86
C LEU A 189 1.42 -20.05 -11.86
N PHE A 190 0.11 -19.86 -11.74
CA PHE A 190 -0.90 -20.90 -11.81
C PHE A 190 -2.01 -20.52 -12.79
N ALA A 191 -2.65 -21.51 -13.42
CA ALA A 191 -3.76 -21.32 -14.34
C ALA A 191 -4.91 -22.29 -14.03
N SER A 192 -6.15 -21.86 -14.26
CA SER A 192 -7.38 -22.64 -14.07
C SER A 192 -8.45 -22.25 -15.09
N GLN A 193 -9.43 -23.15 -15.30
CA GLN A 193 -10.63 -22.87 -16.08
C GLN A 193 -11.87 -22.62 -15.20
N ASP A 194 -11.79 -22.95 -13.89
CA ASP A 194 -12.98 -23.01 -13.01
C ASP A 194 -12.75 -22.46 -11.59
N LEU A 195 -11.55 -21.91 -11.28
CA LEU A 195 -11.12 -21.45 -9.94
C LEU A 195 -10.88 -22.55 -8.89
N LEU A 196 -11.20 -23.81 -9.23
CA LEU A 196 -11.13 -24.95 -8.30
C LEU A 196 -9.93 -25.85 -8.60
N HIS A 197 -9.66 -26.09 -9.88
CA HIS A 197 -8.61 -26.96 -10.34
C HIS A 197 -7.48 -26.13 -10.97
N TRP A 198 -6.33 -26.10 -10.30
CA TRP A 198 -5.21 -25.25 -10.67
C TRP A 198 -4.02 -26.05 -11.20
N GLN A 199 -3.47 -25.57 -12.30
CA GLN A 199 -2.24 -26.11 -12.88
C GLN A 199 -1.08 -25.17 -12.58
N TYR A 200 -0.04 -25.67 -11.95
CA TYR A 200 1.23 -24.97 -11.80
C TYR A 200 1.89 -24.77 -13.18
N ARG A 201 2.18 -23.52 -13.53
CA ARG A 201 2.77 -23.13 -14.82
C ARG A 201 4.26 -22.88 -14.76
N GLY A 202 4.82 -22.79 -13.56
CA GLY A 202 6.24 -22.56 -13.35
C GLY A 202 6.55 -21.25 -12.60
N VAL A 203 7.82 -20.89 -12.60
CA VAL A 203 8.34 -19.67 -11.98
C VAL A 203 8.22 -18.51 -12.96
N LEU A 204 7.34 -17.53 -12.62
CA LEU A 204 7.12 -16.33 -13.43
C LEU A 204 8.36 -15.41 -13.41
N ALA A 205 8.94 -15.20 -12.22
CA ALA A 205 10.14 -14.40 -12.00
C ALA A 205 10.83 -14.81 -10.70
N ARG A 206 12.13 -14.51 -10.59
CA ARG A 206 12.96 -14.78 -9.40
C ARG A 206 13.79 -13.57 -9.02
N SER A 207 14.20 -13.53 -7.77
CA SER A 207 15.10 -12.53 -7.20
C SER A 207 16.52 -12.60 -7.76
N GLU A 208 16.99 -13.79 -8.09
CA GLU A 208 18.39 -14.06 -8.52
C GLU A 208 19.42 -13.48 -7.55
N GLY A 209 19.11 -13.53 -6.25
CA GLY A 209 19.93 -13.01 -5.16
C GLY A 209 19.93 -11.48 -4.98
N HIS A 210 19.14 -10.74 -5.77
CA HIS A 210 19.14 -9.25 -5.74
C HIS A 210 18.03 -8.66 -4.88
N PHE A 211 16.88 -9.32 -4.80
CA PHE A 211 15.66 -8.78 -4.19
C PHE A 211 15.09 -9.71 -3.12
N GLY A 212 15.89 -10.01 -2.10
CA GLY A 212 15.45 -10.76 -0.92
C GLY A 212 15.25 -12.25 -1.12
N THR A 213 14.91 -12.92 -0.03
CA THR A 213 14.84 -14.39 0.07
C THR A 213 13.44 -14.97 -0.05
N MET A 214 12.44 -14.15 0.08
CA MET A 214 11.01 -14.46 -0.07
C MET A 214 10.32 -13.23 -0.66
N TRP A 215 9.39 -13.45 -1.60
CA TRP A 215 8.55 -12.40 -2.13
C TRP A 215 7.14 -12.49 -1.58
N GLU A 216 6.65 -11.40 -1.02
CA GLU A 216 5.27 -11.24 -0.55
C GLU A 216 4.47 -10.39 -1.53
N CYS A 217 3.15 -10.54 -1.50
CA CYS A 217 2.17 -9.71 -2.20
C CYS A 217 2.49 -9.47 -3.68
N PRO A 218 2.78 -10.53 -4.49
CA PRO A 218 3.02 -10.33 -5.91
C PRO A 218 1.76 -9.79 -6.59
N ASP A 219 1.93 -8.83 -7.50
CA ASP A 219 0.83 -8.23 -8.27
C ASP A 219 1.27 -8.01 -9.72
N LEU A 220 0.71 -8.77 -10.66
CA LEU A 220 1.01 -8.68 -12.09
C LEU A 220 -0.02 -7.82 -12.82
N ILE A 221 0.42 -6.66 -13.31
CA ILE A 221 -0.44 -5.62 -13.88
C ILE A 221 -0.07 -5.37 -15.35
N PRO A 222 -1.03 -5.26 -16.28
CA PRO A 222 -0.78 -4.75 -17.61
C PRO A 222 -0.30 -3.29 -17.58
N LEU A 223 0.75 -2.96 -18.32
CA LEU A 223 1.34 -1.62 -18.36
C LEU A 223 1.80 -1.26 -19.79
N GLY A 224 0.98 -0.54 -20.54
CA GLY A 224 1.35 0.03 -21.85
C GLY A 224 1.91 -0.97 -22.87
N GLY A 225 1.32 -2.16 -22.97
CA GLY A 225 1.79 -3.26 -23.83
C GLY A 225 2.89 -4.13 -23.21
N ARG A 226 3.33 -3.80 -22.01
CA ARG A 226 4.19 -4.62 -21.14
C ARG A 226 3.40 -5.05 -19.90
N HIS A 227 4.08 -5.65 -18.94
CA HIS A 227 3.54 -5.99 -17.62
C HIS A 227 4.48 -5.51 -16.53
N MET A 228 3.88 -5.14 -15.41
CA MET A 228 4.57 -4.78 -14.19
C MET A 228 4.25 -5.85 -13.12
N LEU A 229 5.25 -6.54 -12.63
CA LEU A 229 5.15 -7.43 -11.48
C LEU A 229 5.68 -6.67 -10.26
N CYS A 230 4.79 -6.26 -9.37
CA CYS A 230 5.16 -5.71 -8.07
C CYS A 230 5.34 -6.84 -7.06
N VAL A 231 6.35 -6.73 -6.20
CA VAL A 231 6.60 -7.65 -5.09
C VAL A 231 7.14 -6.89 -3.89
N SER A 232 6.89 -7.42 -2.70
CA SER A 232 7.43 -6.91 -1.44
C SER A 232 8.47 -7.92 -0.93
N PRO A 233 9.77 -7.64 -1.14
CA PRO A 233 10.83 -8.60 -0.82
C PRO A 233 11.13 -8.62 0.68
N MET A 234 11.09 -9.80 1.29
CA MET A 234 11.59 -10.01 2.64
C MET A 234 13.11 -10.13 2.69
N HIS A 235 13.70 -9.68 3.79
CA HIS A 235 15.15 -9.70 4.04
C HIS A 235 15.94 -8.95 2.96
N CYS A 236 15.39 -7.84 2.48
CA CYS A 236 16.00 -6.97 1.49
C CYS A 236 16.11 -5.52 2.02
N PRO A 237 17.19 -5.15 2.73
CA PRO A 237 17.30 -3.81 3.30
C PRO A 237 17.27 -2.68 2.28
N ALA A 238 17.68 -2.96 1.04
CA ALA A 238 17.74 -1.97 -0.03
C ALA A 238 16.38 -1.63 -0.64
N TYR A 239 15.42 -2.56 -0.60
CA TYR A 239 14.12 -2.40 -1.26
C TYR A 239 12.99 -2.87 -0.36
N ARG A 240 11.96 -2.03 -0.18
CA ARG A 240 10.70 -2.37 0.50
C ARG A 240 9.69 -2.94 -0.48
N ASN A 241 9.68 -2.38 -1.68
CA ASN A 241 8.96 -2.85 -2.84
C ASN A 241 9.87 -2.80 -4.07
N VAL A 242 9.66 -3.70 -5.00
CA VAL A 242 10.27 -3.65 -6.33
C VAL A 242 9.23 -4.03 -7.38
N CYS A 243 9.24 -3.32 -8.48
CA CYS A 243 8.45 -3.66 -9.66
C CYS A 243 9.39 -4.13 -10.76
N LEU A 244 9.08 -5.27 -11.36
CA LEU A 244 9.78 -5.81 -12.51
C LEU A 244 8.96 -5.52 -13.77
N ILE A 245 9.50 -4.72 -14.70
CA ILE A 245 8.80 -4.31 -15.93
C ILE A 245 9.27 -5.18 -17.08
N GLY A 246 8.41 -6.08 -17.58
CA GLY A 246 8.78 -7.05 -18.61
C GLY A 246 7.65 -7.37 -19.57
N THR A 247 7.81 -8.42 -20.36
CA THR A 247 6.76 -8.99 -21.23
C THR A 247 6.29 -10.30 -20.64
N PHE A 248 5.04 -10.39 -20.28
CA PHE A 248 4.46 -11.65 -19.80
C PHE A 248 4.20 -12.60 -20.99
N SER A 249 4.90 -13.72 -20.99
CA SER A 249 4.69 -14.83 -21.94
C SER A 249 3.81 -15.90 -21.30
N ARG A 250 2.56 -16.04 -21.73
CA ARG A 250 1.67 -17.12 -21.26
C ARG A 250 2.16 -18.51 -21.67
N GLU A 251 2.77 -18.61 -22.82
CA GLU A 251 3.32 -19.88 -23.34
C GLU A 251 4.45 -20.39 -22.45
N GLU A 252 5.41 -19.51 -22.12
CA GLU A 252 6.56 -19.86 -21.28
C GLU A 252 6.24 -19.82 -19.77
N GLY A 253 5.13 -19.16 -19.37
CA GLY A 253 4.81 -18.90 -17.98
C GLY A 253 5.80 -17.96 -17.29
N LYS A 254 6.39 -17.00 -18.03
CA LYS A 254 7.49 -16.16 -17.56
C LYS A 254 7.28 -14.68 -17.84
N LEU A 255 7.87 -13.85 -17.00
CA LEU A 255 8.08 -12.42 -17.26
C LEU A 255 9.45 -12.23 -17.93
N LEU A 256 9.44 -12.00 -19.25
CA LEU A 256 10.65 -11.90 -20.05
C LEU A 256 11.21 -10.49 -20.06
N ASN A 257 12.55 -10.37 -20.16
CA ASN A 257 13.27 -9.09 -20.26
C ASN A 257 12.88 -8.10 -19.14
N ALA A 258 12.74 -8.62 -17.93
CA ALA A 258 12.33 -7.84 -16.76
C ALA A 258 13.41 -6.86 -16.33
N GLN A 259 13.00 -5.62 -16.05
CA GLN A 259 13.87 -4.57 -15.50
C GLN A 259 13.28 -4.07 -14.18
N PRO A 260 14.10 -3.91 -13.13
CA PRO A 260 13.62 -3.44 -11.83
C PRO A 260 13.37 -1.93 -11.84
N VAL A 261 12.31 -1.52 -11.15
CA VAL A 261 11.96 -0.12 -10.86
C VAL A 261 11.47 -0.05 -9.43
N CYS A 262 11.84 1.00 -8.70
CA CYS A 262 11.28 1.30 -7.39
C CYS A 262 9.93 2.01 -7.56
N PRO A 263 8.82 1.51 -7.00
CA PRO A 263 7.53 2.17 -7.12
C PRO A 263 7.37 3.35 -6.17
N ASP A 264 8.12 3.39 -5.07
CA ASP A 264 8.12 4.46 -4.07
C ASP A 264 9.49 4.55 -3.40
N GLU A 265 10.09 5.74 -3.43
CA GLU A 265 11.43 5.97 -2.88
C GLU A 265 11.44 6.21 -1.37
N GLY A 266 10.25 6.22 -0.74
CA GLY A 266 10.11 6.38 0.70
C GLY A 266 10.12 5.05 1.47
N PRO A 267 10.24 5.10 2.80
CA PRO A 267 10.27 3.90 3.64
C PRO A 267 8.88 3.30 3.88
N ASP A 268 7.81 4.05 3.62
CA ASP A 268 6.45 3.74 4.09
C ASP A 268 5.54 3.28 2.95
N TYR A 269 6.00 2.25 2.23
CA TYR A 269 5.27 1.65 1.11
C TYR A 269 5.57 0.16 1.02
N TYR A 270 4.64 -0.70 1.45
CA TYR A 270 4.80 -2.15 1.47
C TYR A 270 3.52 -2.88 1.06
N ALA A 271 3.63 -4.13 0.60
CA ALA A 271 2.51 -5.00 0.24
C ALA A 271 1.53 -4.38 -0.76
N ALA A 272 2.05 -3.63 -1.76
CA ALA A 272 1.24 -2.91 -2.72
C ALA A 272 0.34 -3.85 -3.54
N GLN A 273 -0.95 -3.51 -3.63
CA GLN A 273 -1.95 -4.25 -4.40
C GLN A 273 -2.74 -3.32 -5.30
N SER A 274 -3.06 -3.80 -6.50
CA SER A 274 -3.82 -3.05 -7.50
C SER A 274 -5.20 -3.63 -7.77
N PHE A 275 -6.04 -2.81 -8.37
CA PHE A 275 -7.32 -3.18 -8.96
C PHE A 275 -7.65 -2.24 -10.13
N THR A 276 -8.70 -2.57 -10.87
CA THR A 276 -9.23 -1.69 -11.90
C THR A 276 -10.47 -0.97 -11.34
N ASP A 277 -10.48 0.37 -11.41
CA ASP A 277 -11.63 1.17 -10.98
C ASP A 277 -12.77 1.16 -12.01
N GLU A 278 -13.90 1.82 -11.69
CA GLU A 278 -15.05 1.91 -12.58
C GLU A 278 -14.77 2.63 -13.90
N ALA A 279 -13.72 3.42 -13.96
CA ALA A 279 -13.28 4.13 -15.18
C ALA A 279 -12.23 3.35 -15.99
N GLY A 280 -11.89 2.12 -15.57
CA GLY A 280 -10.90 1.28 -16.22
C GLY A 280 -9.44 1.65 -15.92
N ARG A 281 -9.19 2.49 -14.89
CA ARG A 281 -7.84 2.86 -14.47
C ARG A 281 -7.26 1.80 -13.54
N CYS A 282 -5.98 1.51 -13.68
CA CYS A 282 -5.25 0.73 -12.69
C CYS A 282 -4.97 1.62 -11.47
N VAL A 283 -5.50 1.22 -10.32
CA VAL A 283 -5.33 1.92 -9.03
C VAL A 283 -4.59 1.02 -8.07
N GLN A 284 -3.62 1.57 -7.34
CA GLN A 284 -2.81 0.84 -6.38
C GLN A 284 -2.89 1.48 -4.99
N LEU A 285 -2.96 0.65 -3.97
CA LEU A 285 -2.81 0.98 -2.56
C LEU A 285 -1.68 0.14 -1.96
N ALA A 286 -1.01 0.67 -0.94
CA ALA A 286 0.00 -0.05 -0.20
C ALA A 286 -0.19 0.16 1.31
N TRP A 287 0.38 -0.72 2.11
CA TRP A 287 0.50 -0.50 3.54
C TRP A 287 1.53 0.60 3.80
N ALA A 288 1.09 1.69 4.42
CA ALA A 288 1.89 2.88 4.67
C ALA A 288 2.76 2.80 5.93
N ASN A 289 2.88 1.62 6.51
CA ASN A 289 3.87 1.29 7.53
C ASN A 289 4.45 -0.05 7.13
N GLY A 290 5.62 -0.33 7.49
CA GLY A 290 6.19 -1.64 7.31
C GLY A 290 6.45 -2.29 8.65
N TRP A 291 7.28 -3.27 8.62
CA TRP A 291 7.71 -4.02 9.78
C TRP A 291 8.70 -3.19 10.64
N ASP A 292 9.59 -3.82 11.32
CA ASP A 292 10.53 -3.23 12.28
C ASP A 292 11.66 -2.37 11.67
N TRP A 293 11.78 -2.38 10.34
CA TRP A 293 12.72 -1.49 9.64
C TRP A 293 12.26 -0.04 9.54
N MET A 294 11.00 0.24 9.86
CA MET A 294 10.46 1.60 9.80
C MET A 294 10.79 2.35 11.07
N PRO A 295 11.30 3.59 10.97
CA PRO A 295 11.72 4.36 12.15
C PRO A 295 10.62 4.50 13.21
N ALA A 296 9.39 4.66 12.74
CA ALA A 296 8.23 4.86 13.61
C ALA A 296 7.63 3.58 14.20
N PHE A 297 8.01 2.40 13.71
CA PHE A 297 7.38 1.15 14.11
C PHE A 297 7.58 0.81 15.60
N ARG A 298 8.74 1.09 16.14
CA ARG A 298 9.10 0.72 17.52
C ARG A 298 8.54 1.63 18.60
N ARG A 299 8.10 2.85 18.25
CA ARG A 299 7.78 3.90 19.23
C ARG A 299 6.60 4.76 18.79
N TRP A 300 5.49 4.12 18.66
CA TRP A 300 4.24 4.73 18.19
C TRP A 300 3.43 5.41 19.30
N GLY A 301 3.99 5.75 20.42
CA GLY A 301 3.38 6.23 21.67
C GLY A 301 1.98 6.82 21.56
N VAL A 302 1.75 7.58 20.49
CA VAL A 302 0.47 8.21 20.16
C VAL A 302 -0.53 7.20 19.61
N ALA A 303 -0.13 6.33 18.68
CA ALA A 303 -0.97 5.29 18.10
C ALA A 303 -1.36 4.25 19.15
N GLU A 304 -0.47 3.94 20.08
CA GLU A 304 -0.77 3.06 21.22
C GLU A 304 -1.87 3.62 22.10
N GLN A 305 -1.88 4.94 22.34
CA GLN A 305 -2.96 5.60 23.08
C GLN A 305 -4.30 5.55 22.32
N GLY A 306 -4.28 5.59 20.99
CA GLY A 306 -5.47 5.50 20.12
C GLY A 306 -5.95 4.08 19.86
N PHE A 307 -5.19 3.05 20.27
CA PHE A 307 -5.45 1.65 19.97
C PHE A 307 -5.61 1.38 18.47
N TRP A 308 -4.67 1.88 17.65
CA TRP A 308 -4.63 1.62 16.21
C TRP A 308 -3.18 1.54 15.72
N ARG A 309 -2.94 0.78 14.68
CA ARG A 309 -1.65 0.71 14.01
C ARG A 309 -1.82 0.28 12.55
N GLY A 310 -1.25 1.06 11.65
CA GLY A 310 -1.31 0.87 10.21
C GLY A 310 -2.42 1.68 9.53
N TRP A 311 -2.13 2.06 8.28
CA TRP A 311 -3.06 2.69 7.33
C TRP A 311 -2.59 2.39 5.92
N PHE A 312 -3.42 2.70 4.92
CA PHE A 312 -3.03 2.58 3.51
C PHE A 312 -2.61 3.92 2.94
N THR A 313 -1.65 3.86 1.98
CA THR A 313 -1.31 5.02 1.17
C THR A 313 -2.53 5.55 0.42
N LEU A 314 -2.44 6.74 -0.11
CA LEU A 314 -3.45 7.28 -1.02
C LEU A 314 -3.66 6.36 -2.23
N PRO A 315 -4.88 6.28 -2.77
CA PRO A 315 -5.09 5.59 -4.04
C PRO A 315 -4.29 6.27 -5.15
N ARG A 316 -3.45 5.49 -5.84
CA ARG A 316 -2.57 5.95 -6.90
C ARG A 316 -2.98 5.36 -8.22
N VAL A 317 -3.13 6.20 -9.23
CA VAL A 317 -3.31 5.74 -10.62
C VAL A 317 -1.95 5.37 -11.18
N VAL A 318 -1.86 4.16 -11.76
CA VAL A 318 -0.65 3.65 -12.41
C VAL A 318 -0.83 3.72 -13.93
N THR A 319 0.08 4.40 -14.60
CA THR A 319 0.10 4.53 -16.07
C THR A 319 1.47 4.23 -16.63
N ALA A 320 1.55 3.94 -17.94
CA ALA A 320 2.82 3.81 -18.64
C ALA A 320 3.32 5.17 -19.12
N GLY A 321 4.54 5.52 -18.80
CA GLY A 321 5.25 6.65 -19.42
C GLY A 321 5.63 6.36 -20.87
N ALA A 322 6.08 7.38 -21.61
CA ALA A 322 6.54 7.24 -23.00
C ALA A 322 7.77 6.31 -23.13
N ASP A 323 8.53 6.14 -22.05
CA ASP A 323 9.66 5.22 -21.92
C ASP A 323 9.24 3.78 -21.53
N GLY A 324 7.94 3.55 -21.36
CA GLY A 324 7.36 2.26 -20.95
C GLY A 324 7.57 1.93 -19.46
N LEU A 325 8.03 2.90 -18.66
CA LEU A 325 8.15 2.76 -17.21
C LEU A 325 6.86 3.23 -16.50
N PRO A 326 6.57 2.74 -15.30
CA PRO A 326 5.39 3.16 -14.56
C PRO A 326 5.46 4.64 -14.15
N ARG A 327 4.31 5.29 -14.18
CA ARG A 327 4.09 6.61 -13.61
C ARG A 327 2.95 6.53 -12.63
N PHE A 328 3.18 7.09 -11.46
CA PHE A 328 2.21 7.11 -10.37
C PHE A 328 1.70 8.53 -10.17
N SER A 329 0.39 8.66 -10.03
CA SER A 329 -0.25 9.94 -9.74
C SER A 329 -1.34 9.75 -8.69
N PRO A 330 -1.64 10.76 -7.87
CA PRO A 330 -2.76 10.67 -6.94
C PRO A 330 -4.06 10.49 -7.72
N HIS A 331 -4.95 9.65 -7.19
CA HIS A 331 -6.25 9.41 -7.83
C HIS A 331 -7.06 10.71 -7.91
N PRO A 332 -7.74 11.00 -9.04
CA PRO A 332 -8.48 12.27 -9.23
C PRO A 332 -9.56 12.53 -8.17
N GLN A 333 -10.16 11.49 -7.60
CA GLN A 333 -11.15 11.63 -6.52
C GLN A 333 -10.63 12.40 -5.30
N LEU A 334 -9.32 12.41 -5.05
CA LEU A 334 -8.72 13.17 -3.94
C LEU A 334 -9.01 14.66 -4.03
N GLU A 335 -9.29 15.18 -5.22
CA GLU A 335 -9.66 16.60 -5.39
C GLU A 335 -11.01 16.94 -4.74
N ALA A 336 -11.89 15.96 -4.53
CA ALA A 336 -13.15 16.15 -3.82
C ALA A 336 -12.97 16.45 -2.32
N LEU A 337 -11.81 16.15 -1.75
CA LEU A 337 -11.47 16.49 -0.37
C LEU A 337 -11.09 17.96 -0.19
N ARG A 338 -10.83 18.71 -1.29
CA ARG A 338 -10.38 20.09 -1.22
C ARG A 338 -11.50 21.00 -0.74
N GLU A 339 -11.24 21.74 0.35
CA GLU A 339 -12.11 22.78 0.89
C GLU A 339 -11.54 24.16 0.56
N GLN A 340 -10.93 24.80 1.53
CA GLN A 340 -10.39 26.14 1.40
C GLN A 340 -9.05 26.13 0.67
N ALA A 341 -8.93 26.99 -0.37
CA ALA A 341 -7.69 27.19 -1.11
C ALA A 341 -6.90 28.39 -0.55
N PHE A 342 -5.59 28.23 -0.48
CA PHE A 342 -4.63 29.27 -0.12
C PHE A 342 -3.61 29.38 -1.25
N ARG A 343 -3.30 30.61 -1.68
CA ARG A 343 -2.35 30.87 -2.76
C ARG A 343 -1.26 31.82 -2.30
N CYS A 344 -0.03 31.51 -2.66
CA CYS A 344 1.10 32.40 -2.48
C CYS A 344 1.14 33.41 -3.65
N GLU A 345 1.07 34.70 -3.34
CA GLU A 345 1.09 35.78 -4.33
C GLU A 345 2.52 36.22 -4.68
N GLN A 346 3.56 35.61 -4.09
CA GLN A 346 4.95 35.91 -4.42
C GLN A 346 5.31 35.30 -5.79
N ALA A 347 5.81 36.13 -6.73
CA ALA A 347 6.35 35.64 -8.00
C ALA A 347 7.67 34.87 -7.80
N ALA A 348 8.44 35.26 -6.77
CA ALA A 348 9.61 34.56 -6.28
C ALA A 348 9.47 34.38 -4.77
N LEU A 349 9.82 33.21 -4.26
CA LEU A 349 9.77 32.96 -2.83
C LEU A 349 10.95 33.65 -2.15
N THR A 350 10.73 34.85 -1.60
CA THR A 350 11.74 35.66 -0.92
C THR A 350 11.59 35.64 0.60
N ALA A 351 10.44 35.19 1.09
CA ALA A 351 10.10 35.05 2.50
C ALA A 351 9.28 33.78 2.73
N PRO A 352 9.27 33.26 3.96
CA PRO A 352 8.42 32.10 4.29
C PRO A 352 6.96 32.31 3.91
N TRP A 353 6.36 31.29 3.31
CA TRP A 353 4.93 31.22 3.13
C TRP A 353 4.39 30.16 4.10
N THR A 354 3.64 30.60 5.09
CA THR A 354 3.13 29.74 6.15
C THR A 354 1.63 29.59 6.00
N LEU A 355 1.15 28.34 6.03
CA LEU A 355 -0.26 28.03 6.03
C LEU A 355 -0.89 28.37 7.39
N PRO A 356 -2.20 28.70 7.41
CA PRO A 356 -2.89 28.91 8.67
C PRO A 356 -2.70 27.74 9.63
N ASP A 357 -2.31 28.04 10.88
CA ASP A 357 -2.18 27.02 11.90
C ASP A 357 -3.58 26.59 12.36
N THR A 358 -3.93 25.38 11.99
CA THR A 358 -5.11 24.70 12.52
C THR A 358 -4.64 23.37 13.05
N ALA A 359 -4.70 23.18 14.34
CA ALA A 359 -4.16 22.05 15.08
C ALA A 359 -4.51 20.67 14.56
N ASP A 360 -5.35 20.57 13.56
CA ASP A 360 -5.94 19.33 13.06
C ASP A 360 -6.09 19.33 11.53
N THR A 361 -5.18 19.97 10.81
CA THR A 361 -5.32 20.18 9.37
C THR A 361 -4.55 19.14 8.57
N ALA A 362 -5.24 18.63 7.55
CA ALA A 362 -4.65 17.91 6.44
C ALA A 362 -4.53 18.86 5.24
N TRP A 363 -3.48 18.67 4.44
CA TRP A 363 -3.18 19.59 3.35
C TRP A 363 -2.83 18.85 2.06
N GLU A 364 -3.30 19.39 0.94
CA GLU A 364 -2.67 19.19 -0.36
C GLU A 364 -1.92 20.47 -0.74
N ILE A 365 -0.66 20.33 -1.17
CA ILE A 365 0.20 21.45 -1.58
C ILE A 365 0.69 21.17 -3.00
N LEU A 366 0.49 22.16 -3.89
CA LEU A 366 1.00 22.14 -5.25
C LEU A 366 2.10 23.19 -5.40
N ILE A 367 3.27 22.75 -5.83
CA ILE A 367 4.42 23.58 -6.16
C ILE A 367 4.74 23.39 -7.64
N GLU A 368 4.66 24.46 -8.42
CA GLU A 368 5.08 24.45 -9.82
C GLU A 368 6.19 25.47 -10.05
N LEU A 369 7.25 25.04 -10.68
CA LEU A 369 8.48 25.80 -10.86
C LEU A 369 8.92 25.77 -12.33
N PRO A 370 9.59 26.83 -12.83
CA PRO A 370 10.25 26.84 -14.13
C PRO A 370 11.32 25.74 -14.23
N ALA A 371 11.67 25.37 -15.47
CA ALA A 371 12.60 24.28 -15.74
C ALA A 371 14.00 24.51 -15.17
N GLN A 372 14.53 25.71 -15.37
CA GLN A 372 15.90 26.04 -15.00
C GLN A 372 15.95 27.16 -13.97
N GLN A 373 16.46 26.86 -12.82
CA GLN A 373 16.75 27.84 -11.76
C GLN A 373 17.72 27.26 -10.73
N ALA A 374 18.30 28.16 -9.95
CA ALA A 374 19.18 27.83 -8.82
C ALA A 374 18.47 28.02 -7.49
N GLY A 375 19.11 27.56 -6.44
CA GLY A 375 18.60 27.66 -5.07
C GLY A 375 17.89 26.40 -4.60
N ALA A 376 17.17 26.54 -3.50
CA ALA A 376 16.41 25.45 -2.91
C ALA A 376 15.12 25.95 -2.23
N LEU A 377 14.13 25.09 -2.17
CA LEU A 377 12.92 25.22 -1.36
C LEU A 377 12.95 24.21 -0.24
N ARG A 378 12.42 24.57 0.91
CA ARG A 378 12.15 23.65 2.01
C ARG A 378 10.68 23.73 2.43
N LEU A 379 9.99 22.60 2.42
CA LEU A 379 8.76 22.42 3.18
C LEU A 379 9.15 22.00 4.61
N GLN A 380 8.49 22.60 5.58
CA GLN A 380 8.67 22.28 7.01
C GLN A 380 7.31 22.04 7.65
N VAL A 381 7.15 20.95 8.37
CA VAL A 381 5.96 20.62 9.18
C VAL A 381 6.39 20.53 10.64
N GLY A 382 6.13 21.56 11.39
CA GLY A 382 6.63 21.69 12.76
C GLY A 382 8.14 21.39 12.83
N ASP A 383 8.54 20.54 13.74
CA ASP A 383 9.91 19.99 13.84
C ASP A 383 9.96 18.48 13.48
N CYS A 384 8.86 17.90 12.99
CA CYS A 384 8.69 16.47 12.78
C CYS A 384 8.92 15.98 11.36
N PHE A 385 8.74 16.84 10.35
CA PHE A 385 8.95 16.47 8.96
C PHE A 385 9.49 17.65 8.15
N SER A 386 10.37 17.36 7.22
CA SER A 386 10.83 18.34 6.23
C SER A 386 11.10 17.70 4.88
N MET A 387 10.88 18.47 3.82
CA MET A 387 11.26 18.13 2.46
C MET A 387 12.11 19.27 1.90
N GLU A 388 13.20 18.94 1.26
CA GLU A 388 14.06 19.88 0.55
C GLU A 388 14.09 19.58 -0.94
N LEU A 389 13.84 20.58 -1.77
CA LEU A 389 13.97 20.52 -3.21
C LEU A 389 15.14 21.40 -3.65
N ALA A 390 16.26 20.77 -3.95
CA ALA A 390 17.44 21.40 -4.51
C ALA A 390 17.26 21.60 -6.02
N LEU A 391 17.11 22.86 -6.46
CA LEU A 391 16.65 23.18 -7.80
C LEU A 391 17.72 22.93 -8.87
N SER A 392 19.00 23.18 -8.56
CA SER A 392 20.10 22.98 -9.52
C SER A 392 20.37 21.50 -9.79
N SER A 393 20.34 20.66 -8.75
CA SER A 393 20.50 19.19 -8.87
C SER A 393 19.19 18.49 -9.20
N ARG A 394 18.04 19.18 -9.07
CA ARG A 394 16.68 18.65 -9.26
C ARG A 394 16.40 17.43 -8.37
N THR A 395 16.95 17.47 -7.17
CA THR A 395 16.78 16.42 -6.17
C THR A 395 15.81 16.88 -5.10
N LEU A 396 14.75 16.11 -4.89
CA LEU A 396 13.85 16.26 -3.77
C LEU A 396 14.20 15.21 -2.72
N ARG A 397 14.41 15.62 -1.47
CA ARG A 397 14.73 14.73 -0.37
C ARG A 397 13.82 15.00 0.83
N ALA A 398 13.36 13.94 1.46
CA ALA A 398 12.48 14.04 2.63
C ALA A 398 13.15 13.51 3.90
N TYR A 399 12.76 14.09 5.02
CA TYR A 399 13.27 13.72 6.35
C TYR A 399 12.12 13.69 7.36
N ALA A 400 12.10 12.68 8.22
CA ALA A 400 11.16 12.57 9.32
C ALA A 400 11.90 12.45 10.65
N LYS A 401 11.37 13.06 11.69
CA LYS A 401 11.96 13.03 13.02
C LYS A 401 11.58 11.75 13.76
N ASP A 402 12.57 11.04 14.23
CA ASP A 402 12.35 10.03 15.26
C ASP A 402 12.12 10.74 16.60
N THR A 403 10.89 10.65 17.09
CA THR A 403 10.49 11.32 18.33
C THR A 403 11.20 10.77 19.57
N SER A 404 11.75 9.57 19.47
CA SER A 404 12.46 8.91 20.55
C SER A 404 13.93 9.28 20.63
N GLU A 405 14.59 9.40 19.47
CA GLU A 405 16.00 9.73 19.36
C GLU A 405 16.21 11.23 19.15
N GLN A 406 15.14 11.98 18.88
CA GLN A 406 15.14 13.40 18.54
C GLN A 406 16.03 13.74 17.34
N THR A 407 16.22 12.76 16.45
CA THR A 407 17.03 12.87 15.23
C THR A 407 16.16 12.88 13.98
N MET A 408 16.63 13.54 12.92
CA MET A 408 16.00 13.49 11.59
C MET A 408 16.55 12.30 10.83
N HIS A 409 15.67 11.43 10.35
CA HIS A 409 16.00 10.31 9.48
C HIS A 409 15.75 10.67 8.02
N ASP A 410 16.66 10.25 7.14
CA ASP A 410 16.48 10.32 5.69
C ASP A 410 15.39 9.34 5.25
N CYS A 411 14.34 9.87 4.64
CA CYS A 411 13.21 9.11 4.11
C CYS A 411 13.31 8.83 2.61
N GLY A 412 14.44 9.14 1.97
CA GLY A 412 14.64 8.91 0.55
C GLY A 412 14.64 10.17 -0.30
N ALA A 413 14.82 9.98 -1.60
CA ALA A 413 14.93 11.08 -2.53
C ALA A 413 14.36 10.74 -3.91
N LEU A 414 13.74 11.75 -4.55
CA LEU A 414 13.33 11.72 -5.96
C LEU A 414 14.34 12.50 -6.81
N GLN A 415 14.70 11.94 -7.96
CA GLN A 415 15.48 12.62 -8.96
C GLN A 415 14.57 13.07 -10.10
N LEU A 416 14.34 14.38 -10.22
CA LEU A 416 13.44 14.92 -11.23
C LEU A 416 14.13 15.05 -12.58
N PRO A 417 13.40 14.93 -13.72
CA PRO A 417 13.96 14.98 -15.05
C PRO A 417 14.66 16.33 -15.33
N PRO A 418 15.74 16.35 -16.10
CA PRO A 418 16.37 17.59 -16.55
C PRO A 418 15.42 18.36 -17.49
N ASP A 419 15.59 19.66 -17.57
CA ASP A 419 15.05 20.56 -18.60
C ASP A 419 13.51 20.63 -18.72
N ALA A 420 12.76 20.04 -17.83
CA ALA A 420 11.29 20.16 -17.74
C ALA A 420 10.85 21.08 -16.59
N PRO A 421 9.73 21.77 -16.68
CA PRO A 421 9.11 22.37 -15.50
C PRO A 421 8.91 21.34 -14.40
N MET A 422 9.11 21.73 -13.14
CA MET A 422 8.90 20.85 -12.01
C MET A 422 7.49 21.05 -11.46
N GLN A 423 6.80 19.94 -11.23
CA GLN A 423 5.55 19.91 -10.50
C GLN A 423 5.67 18.94 -9.33
N VAL A 424 5.41 19.42 -8.14
CA VAL A 424 5.42 18.60 -6.91
C VAL A 424 4.06 18.76 -6.24
N ARG A 425 3.37 17.64 -6.02
CA ARG A 425 2.15 17.57 -5.21
C ARG A 425 2.47 16.85 -3.91
N ILE A 426 2.10 17.45 -2.81
CA ILE A 426 2.40 16.94 -1.47
C ILE A 426 1.08 16.81 -0.73
N PHE A 427 0.83 15.63 -0.19
CA PHE A 427 -0.31 15.34 0.66
C PHE A 427 0.17 15.13 2.09
N LEU A 428 -0.30 15.97 2.99
CA LEU A 428 0.02 15.90 4.42
C LEU A 428 -1.23 15.49 5.18
N ASP A 429 -1.11 14.41 5.95
CA ASP A 429 -2.11 14.03 6.93
C ASP A 429 -1.52 14.14 8.35
N ARG A 430 -2.20 13.65 9.36
CA ARG A 430 -1.77 13.74 10.75
C ARG A 430 -0.39 13.14 11.01
N CYS A 431 -0.09 12.02 10.38
CA CYS A 431 1.14 11.25 10.62
C CYS A 431 1.84 10.83 9.32
N SER A 432 1.51 11.41 8.19
CA SER A 432 2.08 11.00 6.90
C SER A 432 2.26 12.15 5.92
N ALA A 433 3.26 12.01 5.06
CA ALA A 433 3.49 12.80 3.87
C ALA A 433 3.62 11.88 2.66
N GLU A 434 2.82 12.13 1.62
CA GLU A 434 2.99 11.50 0.32
C GLU A 434 3.31 12.55 -0.72
N ILE A 435 4.43 12.37 -1.40
CA ILE A 435 4.98 13.31 -2.37
C ILE A 435 4.93 12.68 -3.76
N PHE A 436 4.33 13.39 -4.69
CA PHE A 436 4.25 13.00 -6.10
C PHE A 436 4.98 14.04 -6.95
N ALA A 437 5.96 13.59 -7.72
CA ALA A 437 6.69 14.46 -8.61
C ALA A 437 7.11 13.70 -9.88
N ASP A 438 6.69 14.19 -11.05
CA ASP A 438 6.99 13.61 -12.35
C ASP A 438 6.72 12.09 -12.48
N GLY A 439 5.61 11.64 -11.89
CA GLY A 439 5.21 10.24 -11.91
C GLY A 439 6.00 9.35 -10.96
N GLN A 440 6.88 9.89 -10.13
CA GLN A 440 7.56 9.23 -9.03
C GLN A 440 6.86 9.54 -7.71
N CYS A 441 7.04 8.68 -6.70
CA CYS A 441 6.45 8.81 -5.38
C CYS A 441 7.48 8.67 -4.27
N LEU A 442 7.21 9.36 -3.16
CA LEU A 442 7.92 9.17 -1.90
C LEU A 442 6.92 9.25 -0.74
N SER A 443 6.80 8.17 0.00
CA SER A 443 5.92 8.07 1.17
C SER A 443 6.73 8.00 2.46
N ALA A 444 6.39 8.88 3.41
CA ALA A 444 7.05 8.94 4.70
C ALA A 444 6.04 9.18 5.82
N ASN A 445 6.24 8.49 6.92
CA ASN A 445 5.48 8.70 8.14
C ASN A 445 6.29 9.56 9.13
N PHE A 446 5.57 10.34 9.90
CA PHE A 446 6.14 11.10 11.01
C PHE A 446 5.14 11.11 12.17
N PHE A 447 5.67 11.15 13.39
CA PHE A 447 4.83 11.16 14.59
C PHE A 447 5.16 12.40 15.41
N ASP A 448 4.22 13.35 15.40
CA ASP A 448 4.26 14.49 16.28
C ASP A 448 2.95 14.57 17.07
N ILE A 449 3.11 14.66 18.39
CA ILE A 449 2.00 14.82 19.33
C ILE A 449 1.75 16.27 19.70
N SER A 450 2.55 17.21 19.17
CA SER A 450 2.35 18.63 19.45
C SER A 450 1.01 19.10 18.88
N SER A 451 0.33 19.94 19.64
CA SER A 451 -0.94 20.54 19.21
C SER A 451 -0.79 21.62 18.14
N GLN A 452 0.43 21.99 17.82
CA GLN A 452 0.74 23.03 16.82
C GLN A 452 1.82 22.53 15.87
N ARG A 453 1.46 22.36 14.61
CA ARG A 453 2.36 21.92 13.54
C ARG A 453 2.26 22.89 12.37
N PRO A 454 2.90 24.06 12.46
CA PRO A 454 2.89 25.00 11.36
C PRO A 454 3.49 24.36 10.11
N VAL A 455 2.80 24.51 8.98
CA VAL A 455 3.29 24.11 7.66
C VAL A 455 3.79 25.32 6.94
N SER A 456 5.07 25.34 6.59
CA SER A 456 5.71 26.46 5.93
C SER A 456 6.53 26.03 4.73
N ILE A 457 6.48 26.80 3.66
CA ILE A 457 7.38 26.68 2.52
C ILE A 457 8.37 27.86 2.59
N LEU A 458 9.64 27.51 2.62
CA LEU A 458 10.74 28.44 2.90
C LEU A 458 11.68 28.52 1.70
N PRO A 459 12.19 29.68 1.32
CA PRO A 459 13.40 29.76 0.52
C PRO A 459 14.57 29.24 1.41
N HIS A 460 15.31 28.27 0.92
CA HIS A 460 16.43 27.70 1.66
C HIS A 460 17.78 28.20 1.11
N ASP A 461 17.86 28.38 -0.20
CA ASP A 461 18.98 29.01 -0.87
C ASP A 461 18.45 29.82 -2.05
N GLY A 462 18.78 31.09 -2.12
CA GLY A 462 18.30 32.00 -3.16
C GLY A 462 16.82 32.41 -3.01
N ALA A 463 16.23 32.86 -4.11
CA ALA A 463 14.83 33.26 -4.22
C ALA A 463 14.16 32.53 -5.41
N PRO A 464 13.74 31.28 -5.21
CA PRO A 464 13.14 30.48 -6.26
C PRO A 464 11.93 31.15 -6.93
N GLN A 465 11.93 31.17 -8.26
CA GLN A 465 10.79 31.65 -9.03
C GLN A 465 9.66 30.63 -8.99
N LEU A 466 8.45 31.09 -8.77
CA LEU A 466 7.25 30.29 -8.70
C LEU A 466 6.41 30.47 -9.96
N ARG A 467 5.88 29.37 -10.52
CA ARG A 467 4.73 29.40 -11.43
C ARG A 467 3.44 29.32 -10.62
N THR A 468 3.41 28.39 -9.69
CA THR A 468 2.29 28.19 -8.77
C THR A 468 2.83 27.75 -7.42
N LEU A 469 2.29 28.29 -6.34
CA LEU A 469 2.38 27.76 -4.99
C LEU A 469 1.00 27.90 -4.37
N GLN A 470 0.33 26.78 -4.21
CA GLN A 470 -1.04 26.73 -3.72
C GLN A 470 -1.22 25.55 -2.76
N ALA A 471 -2.08 25.74 -1.78
CA ALA A 471 -2.48 24.66 -0.88
C ALA A 471 -4.00 24.62 -0.73
N TRP A 472 -4.51 23.44 -0.47
CA TRP A 472 -5.91 23.21 -0.08
C TRP A 472 -5.96 22.52 1.25
N GLN A 473 -6.84 23.01 2.11
CA GLN A 473 -7.24 22.28 3.29
C GLN A 473 -8.05 21.06 2.84
N LEU A 474 -7.76 19.91 3.40
CA LEU A 474 -8.47 18.65 3.11
C LEU A 474 -9.37 18.25 4.27
N ARG A 475 -10.53 17.73 3.94
CA ARG A 475 -11.54 17.30 4.90
C ARG A 475 -11.53 15.78 5.12
#